data_7dabeb62a36a8252fe9cbc6cfee945d0
#
_entry.id   7dabeb62a36a8252fe9cbc6cfee945d0
#
_cell.length_a   1.000
_cell.length_b   1.000
_cell.length_c   1.000
_cell.angle_alpha   90.00
_cell.angle_beta   90.00
_cell.angle_gamma   90.00
#
_symmetry.space_group_name_H-M   'P 1'
#
loop_
_entity.id
_entity.type
_entity.pdbx_description
1 polymer ?
#
loop_
_entity_poly.entity_id
_entity_poly.type
_entity_poly.pdbx_seq_one_letter_code
_entity_poly.pdbx_strand_id
1 'polypeptide(L)'
;EALAETAAGMTANMAAAAVAADPEAAADIAGEMMEVMGDIPNVPEEFDMAGQMAEMATNMATQAVAADPEAAADIAGAMMEQMADIPNVSDEFDMAGQMAEMTANVATVAAVANPEAAGEVAAAMMEQMAEIPGDDMADHMADMAAQVAEAAPGSAGEILGVMAEANPEMAGDMASAMAEANPAAAQSAMAGLAEAVPELAVEAATAIAEASPELAGMAAAGVAAGNPEAAAEAALALADANPDAAAQIAANVANANPEFAAEVTAAMAEANPDAAADMAAAVAQFAPGAAEAVATELMSNNPEAAAEMASAMAEANPAAAGMVAAAVMEAAPEAAGEAAAAMADLNPSVAMAAASAMAEADPAAAADMAAAMMEANPAAAAQIAAGVANGAPDQAADIAVSMAEANPEAAAAVAGGMASADPEAAGDIIGAMALANPDAVNDIATGVAQMAPAAAGDAMGAMAEANPEAAIAAASAMAAANPGAAQDIAAAVIEANPADALLAATAMAEAAPQAAGLIAAGAAEVNPADALLAATAMAEANPAMAGNIAATVAASNSEMAAEIAGDMASINPEGVAAV
;
A
#
# COMPACT_ATOMS: atom_id res chain seq x y z
N GLU A 1 -13.64 54.48 38.76
CA GLU A 1 -14.01 53.11 38.34
C GLU A 1 -15.08 53.18 37.23
N ALA A 2 -16.31 53.56 37.46
CA ALA A 2 -17.36 53.65 36.41
C ALA A 2 -17.07 54.58 35.23
N LEU A 3 -16.25 55.62 35.44
CA LEU A 3 -15.82 56.52 34.37
C LEU A 3 -14.70 55.92 33.51
N ALA A 4 -13.79 55.17 34.12
CA ALA A 4 -12.72 54.44 33.42
C ALA A 4 -13.28 53.28 32.60
N GLU A 5 -14.17 52.46 33.17
CA GLU A 5 -14.90 51.39 32.44
C GLU A 5 -15.73 51.95 31.27
N THR A 6 -16.39 53.11 31.47
CA THR A 6 -17.16 53.74 30.39
C THR A 6 -16.23 54.30 29.31
N ALA A 7 -15.09 54.86 29.69
CA ALA A 7 -14.09 55.36 28.74
C ALA A 7 -13.48 54.22 27.94
N ALA A 8 -13.06 53.12 28.59
CA ALA A 8 -12.53 51.93 27.92
C ALA A 8 -13.52 51.34 26.92
N GLY A 9 -14.78 51.15 27.32
CA GLY A 9 -15.83 50.66 26.44
C GLY A 9 -16.18 51.57 25.26
N MET A 10 -16.10 52.91 25.45
CA MET A 10 -16.29 53.87 24.35
C MET A 10 -15.10 53.86 23.39
N THR A 11 -13.89 53.74 23.92
CA THR A 11 -12.66 53.69 23.15
C THR A 11 -12.62 52.43 22.29
N ALA A 12 -12.93 51.27 22.86
CA ALA A 12 -13.02 50.02 22.11
C ALA A 12 -14.03 50.09 20.96
N ASN A 13 -15.22 50.64 21.19
CA ASN A 13 -16.22 50.79 20.12
C ASN A 13 -15.82 51.83 19.04
N MET A 14 -15.09 52.87 19.40
CA MET A 14 -14.59 53.88 18.44
C MET A 14 -13.46 53.27 17.58
N ALA A 15 -12.57 52.54 18.21
CA ALA A 15 -11.47 51.84 17.54
C ALA A 15 -12.00 50.81 16.55
N ALA A 16 -12.95 49.97 16.97
CA ALA A 16 -13.62 49.01 16.10
C ALA A 16 -14.30 49.70 14.89
N ALA A 17 -14.89 50.87 15.08
CA ALA A 17 -15.48 51.62 13.98
C ALA A 17 -14.41 52.25 13.04
N ALA A 18 -13.23 52.57 13.56
CA ALA A 18 -12.10 53.08 12.76
C ALA A 18 -11.52 51.99 11.89
N VAL A 19 -11.25 50.79 12.44
CA VAL A 19 -10.78 49.61 11.70
C VAL A 19 -11.74 49.27 10.54
N ALA A 20 -13.05 49.31 10.78
CA ALA A 20 -14.05 49.04 9.75
C ALA A 20 -14.14 50.12 8.66
N ALA A 21 -13.69 51.35 8.95
CA ALA A 21 -13.77 52.47 8.03
C ALA A 21 -12.49 52.68 7.21
N ASP A 22 -11.34 52.49 7.80
CA ASP A 22 -10.02 52.65 7.21
C ASP A 22 -8.97 51.83 7.97
N PRO A 23 -8.75 50.60 7.54
CA PRO A 23 -7.81 49.70 8.22
C PRO A 23 -6.36 50.21 8.24
N GLU A 24 -5.88 50.89 7.18
CA GLU A 24 -4.53 51.42 7.13
C GLU A 24 -4.29 52.54 8.17
N ALA A 25 -5.31 53.36 8.45
CA ALA A 25 -5.24 54.39 9.49
C ALA A 25 -5.54 53.82 10.90
N ALA A 26 -6.00 52.58 11.00
CA ALA A 26 -6.43 52.01 12.28
C ALA A 26 -5.27 51.78 13.25
N ALA A 27 -4.07 51.45 12.77
CA ALA A 27 -2.87 51.27 13.59
C ALA A 27 -2.50 52.58 14.33
N ASP A 28 -2.43 53.67 13.61
CA ASP A 28 -2.15 55.01 14.20
C ASP A 28 -3.22 55.42 15.22
N ILE A 29 -4.50 55.19 14.87
CA ILE A 29 -5.63 55.50 15.75
C ILE A 29 -5.59 54.63 17.01
N ALA A 30 -5.26 53.35 16.86
CA ALA A 30 -5.14 52.39 17.96
C ALA A 30 -4.03 52.82 18.93
N GLY A 31 -2.84 53.14 18.42
CA GLY A 31 -1.70 53.62 19.18
C GLY A 31 -2.03 54.90 19.95
N GLU A 32 -2.57 55.96 19.27
CA GLU A 32 -2.97 57.21 19.92
C GLU A 32 -4.06 57.00 21.01
N MET A 33 -4.98 56.09 20.79
CA MET A 33 -6.03 55.76 21.78
C MET A 33 -5.46 55.06 23.01
N MET A 34 -4.50 54.16 22.84
CA MET A 34 -3.79 53.50 23.94
C MET A 34 -2.94 54.49 24.74
N GLU A 35 -2.21 55.39 24.08
CA GLU A 35 -1.45 56.48 24.72
C GLU A 35 -2.36 57.36 25.59
N VAL A 36 -3.53 57.76 25.06
CA VAL A 36 -4.52 58.57 25.81
C VAL A 36 -5.06 57.81 27.03
N MET A 37 -5.24 56.49 26.94
CA MET A 37 -5.67 55.67 28.07
C MET A 37 -4.56 55.55 29.14
N GLY A 38 -3.32 55.33 28.74
CA GLY A 38 -2.16 55.26 29.63
C GLY A 38 -1.93 56.60 30.39
N ASP A 39 -2.29 57.72 29.81
CA ASP A 39 -2.15 59.07 30.38
C ASP A 39 -3.31 59.49 31.32
N ILE A 40 -4.31 58.65 31.57
CA ILE A 40 -5.42 58.99 32.47
C ILE A 40 -4.89 59.22 33.91
N PRO A 41 -4.99 60.42 34.46
CA PRO A 41 -4.44 60.71 35.78
C PRO A 41 -5.36 60.20 36.91
N ASN A 42 -4.76 59.73 38.03
CA ASN A 42 -5.43 59.25 39.24
C ASN A 42 -6.33 58.02 39.06
N VAL A 43 -5.90 57.08 38.27
CA VAL A 43 -6.51 55.73 38.22
C VAL A 43 -6.28 55.04 39.57
N PRO A 44 -7.30 54.47 40.22
CA PRO A 44 -7.12 53.70 41.45
C PRO A 44 -6.15 52.52 41.26
N GLU A 45 -5.27 52.26 42.25
CA GLU A 45 -4.36 51.08 42.21
C GLU A 45 -5.09 49.74 42.07
N GLU A 46 -6.39 49.70 42.37
CA GLU A 46 -7.24 48.51 42.23
C GLU A 46 -7.84 48.34 40.82
N PHE A 47 -7.63 49.31 39.91
CA PHE A 47 -8.15 49.25 38.55
C PHE A 47 -7.10 48.67 37.61
N ASP A 48 -7.40 47.54 37.07
CA ASP A 48 -6.57 46.82 36.09
C ASP A 48 -6.62 47.54 34.72
N MET A 49 -5.85 48.63 34.58
CA MET A 49 -5.74 49.41 33.35
C MET A 49 -5.12 48.56 32.24
N ALA A 50 -4.06 47.82 32.54
CA ALA A 50 -3.33 47.03 31.56
C ALA A 50 -4.19 45.87 31.01
N GLY A 51 -4.93 45.18 31.87
CA GLY A 51 -5.89 44.16 31.42
C GLY A 51 -7.00 44.70 30.54
N GLN A 52 -7.53 45.90 30.85
CA GLN A 52 -8.53 46.59 30.00
C GLN A 52 -7.94 47.02 28.64
N MET A 53 -6.69 47.43 28.61
CA MET A 53 -5.99 47.79 27.37
C MET A 53 -5.72 46.54 26.53
N ALA A 54 -5.31 45.41 27.14
CA ALA A 54 -5.12 44.14 26.47
C ALA A 54 -6.44 43.61 25.85
N GLU A 55 -7.55 43.66 26.60
CA GLU A 55 -8.87 43.26 26.09
C GLU A 55 -9.33 44.16 24.91
N MET A 56 -9.09 45.44 25.00
CA MET A 56 -9.38 46.37 23.91
C MET A 56 -8.51 46.08 22.68
N ALA A 57 -7.22 45.86 22.88
CA ALA A 57 -6.26 45.52 21.83
C ALA A 57 -6.68 44.26 21.11
N THR A 58 -7.00 43.19 21.86
CA THR A 58 -7.50 41.92 21.31
C THR A 58 -8.74 42.13 20.45
N ASN A 59 -9.71 42.90 20.94
CA ASN A 59 -10.94 43.15 20.19
C ASN A 59 -10.70 43.94 18.91
N MET A 60 -9.81 44.93 18.94
CA MET A 60 -9.48 45.74 17.75
C MET A 60 -8.72 44.93 16.71
N ALA A 61 -7.66 44.23 17.11
CA ALA A 61 -6.86 43.40 16.22
C ALA A 61 -7.70 42.27 15.61
N THR A 62 -8.57 41.63 16.39
CA THR A 62 -9.52 40.62 15.90
C THR A 62 -10.48 41.18 14.84
N GLN A 63 -10.95 42.41 14.99
CA GLN A 63 -11.80 43.07 13.99
C GLN A 63 -10.99 43.51 12.76
N ALA A 64 -9.74 43.90 12.93
CA ALA A 64 -8.83 44.22 11.83
C ALA A 64 -8.59 42.99 10.95
N VAL A 65 -8.31 41.84 11.55
CA VAL A 65 -8.18 40.54 10.80
C VAL A 65 -9.41 40.25 9.94
N ALA A 66 -10.60 40.54 10.43
CA ALA A 66 -11.84 40.33 9.69
C ALA A 66 -12.07 41.33 8.55
N ALA A 67 -11.51 42.53 8.66
CA ALA A 67 -11.65 43.62 7.68
C ALA A 67 -10.52 43.66 6.66
N ASP A 68 -9.29 43.56 7.13
CA ASP A 68 -8.05 43.56 6.38
C ASP A 68 -6.97 42.79 7.16
N PRO A 69 -6.71 41.55 6.82
CA PRO A 69 -5.73 40.72 7.54
C PRO A 69 -4.28 41.23 7.45
N GLU A 70 -3.89 41.92 6.35
CA GLU A 70 -2.55 42.48 6.20
C GLU A 70 -2.34 43.68 7.15
N ALA A 71 -3.35 44.51 7.34
CA ALA A 71 -3.30 45.62 8.30
C ALA A 71 -3.37 45.17 9.77
N ALA A 72 -3.81 43.92 10.02
CA ALA A 72 -3.94 43.40 11.38
C ALA A 72 -2.59 43.23 12.11
N ALA A 73 -1.52 42.89 11.39
CA ALA A 73 -0.17 42.77 11.94
C ALA A 73 0.34 44.15 12.42
N ASP A 74 0.20 45.18 11.61
CA ASP A 74 0.61 46.54 11.94
C ASP A 74 -0.18 47.08 13.15
N ILE A 75 -1.49 46.83 13.19
CA ILE A 75 -2.36 47.25 14.31
C ILE A 75 -1.96 46.53 15.59
N ALA A 76 -1.76 45.23 15.53
CA ALA A 76 -1.37 44.41 16.68
C ALA A 76 0.02 44.83 17.20
N GLY A 77 1.00 45.00 16.31
CA GLY A 77 2.34 45.49 16.66
C GLY A 77 2.33 46.86 17.32
N ALA A 78 1.66 47.87 16.73
CA ALA A 78 1.54 49.18 17.31
C ALA A 78 0.87 49.21 18.69
N MET A 79 -0.12 48.35 18.89
CA MET A 79 -0.79 48.21 20.20
C MET A 79 0.10 47.56 21.24
N MET A 80 0.90 46.58 20.88
CA MET A 80 1.85 45.91 21.79
C MET A 80 2.98 46.87 22.20
N GLU A 81 3.50 47.68 21.27
CA GLU A 81 4.48 48.73 21.57
C GLU A 81 3.95 49.72 22.63
N GLN A 82 2.70 50.14 22.50
CA GLN A 82 2.07 51.02 23.48
C GLN A 82 1.80 50.35 24.82
N MET A 83 1.48 49.02 24.82
CA MET A 83 1.32 48.27 26.07
C MET A 83 2.65 48.13 26.82
N ALA A 84 3.75 47.87 26.12
CA ALA A 84 5.08 47.78 26.71
C ALA A 84 5.53 49.09 27.38
N ASP A 85 5.07 50.22 26.88
CA ASP A 85 5.42 51.58 27.38
C ASP A 85 4.52 52.09 28.52
N ILE A 86 3.55 51.29 29.03
CA ILE A 86 2.65 51.70 30.11
C ILE A 86 3.46 52.00 31.40
N PRO A 87 3.45 53.23 31.91
CA PRO A 87 4.17 53.56 33.13
C PRO A 87 3.45 53.08 34.38
N ASN A 88 4.21 52.60 35.37
CA ASN A 88 3.74 52.19 36.71
C ASN A 88 2.82 50.95 36.72
N VAL A 89 3.06 49.96 35.85
CA VAL A 89 2.49 48.62 35.97
C VAL A 89 3.02 48.00 37.26
N SER A 90 2.17 47.36 38.05
CA SER A 90 2.60 46.70 39.29
C SER A 90 3.52 45.52 39.00
N ASP A 91 4.52 45.27 39.87
CA ASP A 91 5.41 44.08 39.77
C ASP A 91 4.65 42.73 39.83
N GLU A 92 3.37 42.73 40.20
CA GLU A 92 2.50 41.58 40.25
C GLU A 92 1.68 41.35 38.96
N PHE A 93 1.76 42.31 38.00
CA PHE A 93 1.04 42.23 36.74
C PHE A 93 1.88 41.53 35.68
N ASP A 94 1.42 40.39 35.20
CA ASP A 94 2.05 39.63 34.14
C ASP A 94 1.74 40.27 32.77
N MET A 95 2.51 41.30 32.40
CA MET A 95 2.42 41.98 31.10
C MET A 95 2.71 41.02 29.95
N ALA A 96 3.74 40.18 30.10
CA ALA A 96 4.14 39.23 29.07
C ALA A 96 3.02 38.20 28.81
N GLY A 97 2.42 37.67 29.86
CA GLY A 97 1.28 36.74 29.74
C GLY A 97 0.06 37.37 29.06
N GLN A 98 -0.27 38.62 29.39
CA GLN A 98 -1.38 39.34 28.73
C GLN A 98 -1.12 39.62 27.25
N MET A 99 0.11 39.98 26.89
CA MET A 99 0.50 40.17 25.50
C MET A 99 0.50 38.87 24.74
N ALA A 100 0.95 37.77 25.36
CA ALA A 100 0.89 36.42 24.78
C ALA A 100 -0.55 35.98 24.54
N GLU A 101 -1.46 36.16 25.51
CA GLU A 101 -2.88 35.83 25.36
C GLU A 101 -3.53 36.65 24.23
N MET A 102 -3.21 37.94 24.13
CA MET A 102 -3.66 38.78 23.02
C MET A 102 -3.15 38.27 21.69
N THR A 103 -1.84 37.95 21.61
CA THR A 103 -1.22 37.40 20.40
C THR A 103 -1.88 36.12 19.96
N ALA A 104 -2.05 35.20 20.90
CA ALA A 104 -2.70 33.90 20.64
C ALA A 104 -4.13 34.06 20.10
N ASN A 105 -4.92 34.96 20.70
CA ASN A 105 -6.28 35.23 20.25
C ASN A 105 -6.32 35.86 18.85
N VAL A 106 -5.46 36.84 18.57
CA VAL A 106 -5.41 37.52 17.27
C VAL A 106 -4.89 36.57 16.18
N ALA A 107 -3.78 35.87 16.46
CA ALA A 107 -3.22 34.85 15.52
C ALA A 107 -4.20 33.70 15.25
N THR A 108 -4.94 33.27 16.27
CA THR A 108 -6.00 32.23 16.12
C THR A 108 -7.12 32.70 15.19
N VAL A 109 -7.59 33.93 15.35
CA VAL A 109 -8.64 34.50 14.47
C VAL A 109 -8.09 34.70 13.05
N ALA A 110 -6.85 35.19 12.94
CA ALA A 110 -6.16 35.32 11.66
C ALA A 110 -6.00 33.99 10.95
N ALA A 111 -5.58 32.94 11.65
CA ALA A 111 -5.40 31.59 11.11
C ALA A 111 -6.68 30.99 10.52
N VAL A 112 -7.83 31.31 11.11
CA VAL A 112 -9.13 30.87 10.59
C VAL A 112 -9.59 31.74 9.40
N ALA A 113 -9.30 33.04 9.41
CA ALA A 113 -9.76 33.97 8.39
C ALA A 113 -8.84 34.01 7.16
N ASN A 114 -7.54 34.10 7.37
CA ASN A 114 -6.50 34.12 6.36
C ASN A 114 -5.20 33.53 6.94
N PRO A 115 -4.89 32.27 6.66
CA PRO A 115 -3.70 31.60 7.20
C PRO A 115 -2.37 32.28 6.85
N GLU A 116 -2.25 32.86 5.65
CA GLU A 116 -1.06 33.57 5.18
C GLU A 116 -0.77 34.82 6.05
N ALA A 117 -1.79 35.60 6.34
CA ALA A 117 -1.66 36.75 7.21
C ALA A 117 -1.48 36.36 8.69
N ALA A 118 -1.90 35.17 9.11
CA ALA A 118 -1.76 34.73 10.50
C ALA A 118 -0.30 34.59 10.93
N GLY A 119 0.56 34.06 10.05
CA GLY A 119 2.00 33.97 10.27
C GLY A 119 2.64 35.34 10.46
N GLU A 120 2.31 36.30 9.59
CA GLU A 120 2.80 37.69 9.67
C GLU A 120 2.33 38.38 10.94
N VAL A 121 1.07 38.19 11.32
CA VAL A 121 0.52 38.72 12.58
C VAL A 121 1.26 38.13 13.79
N ALA A 122 1.42 36.81 13.83
CA ALA A 122 2.11 36.15 14.92
C ALA A 122 3.58 36.58 15.03
N ALA A 123 4.30 36.69 13.92
CA ALA A 123 5.69 37.13 13.88
C ALA A 123 5.88 38.56 14.33
N ALA A 124 5.07 39.49 13.83
CA ALA A 124 5.13 40.90 14.24
C ALA A 124 4.89 41.09 15.75
N MET A 125 3.95 40.31 16.29
CA MET A 125 3.67 40.35 17.73
C MET A 125 4.79 39.69 18.56
N MET A 126 5.40 38.62 18.07
CA MET A 126 6.53 37.97 18.72
C MET A 126 7.79 38.85 18.76
N GLU A 127 8.05 39.62 17.71
CA GLU A 127 9.15 40.58 17.68
C GLU A 127 9.00 41.60 18.80
N GLN A 128 7.79 42.08 19.04
CA GLN A 128 7.51 43.01 20.16
C GLN A 128 7.62 42.32 21.53
N MET A 129 7.18 41.07 21.63
CA MET A 129 7.31 40.30 22.88
C MET A 129 8.77 40.01 23.24
N ALA A 130 9.64 39.76 22.26
CA ALA A 130 11.06 39.51 22.49
C ALA A 130 11.81 40.73 23.11
N GLU A 131 11.29 41.95 23.01
CA GLU A 131 11.85 43.14 23.63
C GLU A 131 11.48 43.27 25.13
N ILE A 132 10.54 42.44 25.63
CA ILE A 132 10.08 42.49 27.01
C ILE A 132 10.98 41.61 27.90
N PRO A 133 11.60 42.14 28.95
CA PRO A 133 12.42 41.36 29.85
C PRO A 133 11.55 40.44 30.75
N GLY A 134 11.66 39.14 30.58
CA GLY A 134 11.00 38.16 31.43
C GLY A 134 11.60 36.77 31.23
N ASP A 135 11.69 35.99 32.29
CA ASP A 135 12.23 34.60 32.23
C ASP A 135 11.23 33.58 31.65
N ASP A 136 9.93 33.97 31.53
CA ASP A 136 8.84 33.07 31.12
C ASP A 136 8.38 33.29 29.65
N MET A 137 9.14 34.08 28.86
CA MET A 137 8.77 34.40 27.48
C MET A 137 8.70 33.19 26.57
N ALA A 138 9.60 32.22 26.76
CA ALA A 138 9.61 30.97 26.02
C ALA A 138 8.29 30.19 26.17
N ASP A 139 7.82 30.08 27.42
CA ASP A 139 6.59 29.37 27.74
C ASP A 139 5.37 30.05 27.09
N HIS A 140 5.32 31.39 27.10
CA HIS A 140 4.25 32.16 26.48
C HIS A 140 4.21 32.01 24.96
N MET A 141 5.38 31.98 24.29
CA MET A 141 5.47 31.76 22.85
C MET A 141 5.05 30.35 22.47
N ALA A 142 5.43 29.35 23.26
CA ALA A 142 5.00 27.96 23.08
C ALA A 142 3.47 27.81 23.27
N ASP A 143 2.91 28.44 24.31
CA ASP A 143 1.45 28.44 24.55
C ASP A 143 0.68 29.10 23.39
N MET A 144 1.20 30.19 22.83
CA MET A 144 0.62 30.84 21.65
C MET A 144 0.63 29.92 20.44
N ALA A 145 1.78 29.27 20.17
CA ALA A 145 1.91 28.32 19.08
C ALA A 145 0.93 27.15 19.23
N ALA A 146 0.77 26.63 20.45
CA ALA A 146 -0.20 25.58 20.78
C ALA A 146 -1.64 25.99 20.44
N GLN A 147 -2.06 27.19 20.85
CA GLN A 147 -3.42 27.69 20.57
C GLN A 147 -3.68 27.86 19.07
N VAL A 148 -2.69 28.32 18.32
CA VAL A 148 -2.77 28.43 16.85
C VAL A 148 -2.94 27.05 16.21
N ALA A 149 -2.20 26.03 16.69
CA ALA A 149 -2.29 24.67 16.19
C ALA A 149 -3.64 24.01 16.49
N GLU A 150 -4.24 24.31 17.64
CA GLU A 150 -5.60 23.85 17.95
C GLU A 150 -6.65 24.47 17.02
N ALA A 151 -6.52 25.77 16.74
CA ALA A 151 -7.49 26.50 15.95
C ALA A 151 -7.38 26.23 14.45
N ALA A 152 -6.17 26.13 13.92
CA ALA A 152 -5.89 26.03 12.50
C ALA A 152 -4.77 25.01 12.18
N PRO A 153 -4.98 23.71 12.43
CA PRO A 153 -3.94 22.68 12.26
C PRO A 153 -3.41 22.57 10.83
N GLY A 154 -4.23 22.91 9.83
CA GLY A 154 -3.83 22.89 8.43
C GLY A 154 -2.86 24.02 8.03
N SER A 155 -2.83 25.11 8.79
CA SER A 155 -1.97 26.28 8.58
C SER A 155 -0.81 26.36 9.56
N ALA A 156 -0.71 25.38 10.47
CA ALA A 156 0.30 25.36 11.52
C ALA A 156 1.73 25.48 10.96
N GLY A 157 2.00 24.87 9.81
CA GLY A 157 3.31 24.92 9.18
C GLY A 157 3.70 26.31 8.69
N GLU A 158 2.81 26.95 7.95
CA GLU A 158 3.05 28.31 7.44
C GLU A 158 3.28 29.30 8.58
N ILE A 159 2.46 29.20 9.62
CA ILE A 159 2.56 30.07 10.79
C ILE A 159 3.86 29.80 11.56
N LEU A 160 4.19 28.52 11.83
CA LEU A 160 5.42 28.16 12.52
C LEU A 160 6.67 28.60 11.72
N GLY A 161 6.65 28.44 10.39
CA GLY A 161 7.75 28.88 9.54
C GLY A 161 8.06 30.38 9.75
N VAL A 162 7.05 31.23 9.65
CA VAL A 162 7.21 32.68 9.85
C VAL A 162 7.60 33.02 11.29
N MET A 163 7.02 32.33 12.28
CA MET A 163 7.40 32.51 13.69
C MET A 163 8.85 32.13 13.97
N ALA A 164 9.33 31.04 13.35
CA ALA A 164 10.71 30.58 13.49
C ALA A 164 11.73 31.49 12.77
N GLU A 165 11.36 32.12 11.67
CA GLU A 165 12.18 33.16 11.03
C GLU A 165 12.34 34.40 11.97
N ALA A 166 11.27 34.78 12.67
CA ALA A 166 11.30 35.90 13.62
C ALA A 166 12.10 35.54 14.90
N ASN A 167 11.96 34.30 15.40
CA ASN A 167 12.66 33.84 16.60
C ASN A 167 13.18 32.42 16.46
N PRO A 168 14.35 32.21 15.84
CA PRO A 168 14.93 30.90 15.58
C PRO A 168 15.23 30.07 16.83
N GLU A 169 15.60 30.71 17.94
CA GLU A 169 15.98 30.02 19.18
C GLU A 169 14.79 29.28 19.82
N MET A 170 13.56 29.68 19.51
CA MET A 170 12.33 29.12 20.06
C MET A 170 11.63 28.12 19.14
N ALA A 171 12.16 27.89 17.95
CA ALA A 171 11.49 27.07 16.92
C ALA A 171 11.17 25.65 17.40
N GLY A 172 12.07 25.04 18.15
CA GLY A 172 11.89 23.69 18.72
C GLY A 172 10.76 23.64 19.76
N ASP A 173 10.76 24.58 20.69
CA ASP A 173 9.74 24.65 21.75
C ASP A 173 8.35 24.94 21.17
N MET A 174 8.26 25.87 20.23
CA MET A 174 7.02 26.19 19.52
C MET A 174 6.50 24.98 18.73
N ALA A 175 7.38 24.27 18.01
CA ALA A 175 7.02 23.07 17.26
C ALA A 175 6.49 21.96 18.18
N SER A 176 7.18 21.72 19.31
CA SER A 176 6.76 20.75 20.32
C SER A 176 5.41 21.11 20.93
N ALA A 177 5.22 22.36 21.33
CA ALA A 177 3.96 22.83 21.89
C ALA A 177 2.79 22.69 20.90
N MET A 178 3.01 23.04 19.62
CA MET A 178 2.01 22.85 18.56
C MET A 178 1.65 21.37 18.37
N ALA A 179 2.64 20.49 18.40
CA ALA A 179 2.45 19.05 18.23
C ALA A 179 1.75 18.40 19.43
N GLU A 180 2.07 18.81 20.65
CA GLU A 180 1.41 18.37 21.90
C GLU A 180 -0.05 18.81 21.96
N ALA A 181 -0.31 20.08 21.63
CA ALA A 181 -1.66 20.62 21.60
C ALA A 181 -2.53 19.95 20.54
N ASN A 182 -1.97 19.72 19.35
CA ASN A 182 -2.68 19.09 18.26
C ASN A 182 -1.77 18.15 17.43
N PRO A 183 -1.77 16.83 17.72
CA PRO A 183 -0.97 15.88 16.96
C PRO A 183 -1.16 15.93 15.43
N ALA A 184 -2.34 16.33 14.96
CA ALA A 184 -2.59 16.47 13.52
C ALA A 184 -1.84 17.67 12.90
N ALA A 185 -1.41 18.65 13.71
CA ALA A 185 -0.60 19.78 13.27
C ALA A 185 0.90 19.44 13.16
N ALA A 186 1.38 18.39 13.82
CA ALA A 186 2.81 18.09 13.89
C ALA A 186 3.48 17.96 12.52
N GLN A 187 2.86 17.25 11.59
CA GLN A 187 3.38 17.10 10.23
C GLN A 187 3.40 18.43 9.48
N SER A 188 2.30 19.21 9.55
CA SER A 188 2.20 20.51 8.90
C SER A 188 3.20 21.50 9.48
N ALA A 189 3.30 21.58 10.82
CA ALA A 189 4.25 22.44 11.53
C ALA A 189 5.70 22.18 11.08
N MET A 190 6.08 20.90 11.06
CA MET A 190 7.42 20.51 10.63
C MET A 190 7.67 20.75 9.13
N ALA A 191 6.65 20.61 8.28
CA ALA A 191 6.79 20.90 6.86
C ALA A 191 7.07 22.40 6.62
N GLY A 192 6.29 23.27 7.25
CA GLY A 192 6.51 24.72 7.15
C GLY A 192 7.83 25.18 7.74
N LEU A 193 8.21 24.64 8.90
CA LEU A 193 9.52 24.92 9.49
C LEU A 193 10.67 24.47 8.60
N ALA A 194 10.58 23.27 8.01
CA ALA A 194 11.61 22.74 7.13
C ALA A 194 11.71 23.49 5.79
N GLU A 195 10.64 24.09 5.33
CA GLU A 195 10.63 24.98 4.16
C GLU A 195 11.24 26.34 4.49
N ALA A 196 10.84 26.96 5.61
CA ALA A 196 11.27 28.30 6.00
C ALA A 196 12.70 28.33 6.58
N VAL A 197 13.00 27.42 7.53
CA VAL A 197 14.28 27.40 8.26
C VAL A 197 14.81 25.95 8.34
N PRO A 198 15.33 25.38 7.25
CA PRO A 198 15.75 23.99 7.18
C PRO A 198 16.78 23.57 8.25
N GLU A 199 17.63 24.49 8.64
CA GLU A 199 18.71 24.26 9.62
C GLU A 199 18.17 23.92 11.02
N LEU A 200 16.96 24.36 11.34
CA LEU A 200 16.29 24.10 12.63
C LEU A 200 15.35 22.89 12.59
N ALA A 201 14.99 22.41 11.39
CA ALA A 201 13.98 21.38 11.24
C ALA A 201 14.36 20.05 11.94
N VAL A 202 15.63 19.67 11.91
CA VAL A 202 16.12 18.45 12.56
C VAL A 202 16.05 18.57 14.09
N GLU A 203 16.47 19.73 14.63
CA GLU A 203 16.44 20.00 16.08
C GLU A 203 14.97 20.04 16.58
N ALA A 204 14.10 20.74 15.89
CA ALA A 204 12.68 20.82 16.23
C ALA A 204 11.97 19.46 16.14
N ALA A 205 12.27 18.67 15.10
CA ALA A 205 11.73 17.31 14.98
C ALA A 205 12.17 16.42 16.16
N THR A 206 13.44 16.55 16.57
CA THR A 206 13.97 15.81 17.71
C THR A 206 13.29 16.26 19.01
N ALA A 207 13.07 17.54 19.22
CA ALA A 207 12.36 18.07 20.37
C ALA A 207 10.92 17.51 20.45
N ILE A 208 10.19 17.47 19.32
CA ILE A 208 8.86 16.83 19.25
C ILE A 208 8.94 15.35 19.66
N ALA A 209 9.92 14.61 19.17
CA ALA A 209 10.05 13.19 19.47
C ALA A 209 10.48 12.90 20.91
N GLU A 210 11.24 13.81 21.55
CA GLU A 210 11.57 13.74 22.97
C GLU A 210 10.35 14.01 23.86
N ALA A 211 9.55 15.01 23.49
CA ALA A 211 8.32 15.36 24.19
C ALA A 211 7.21 14.31 23.97
N SER A 212 7.03 13.88 22.72
CA SER A 212 5.98 12.95 22.29
C SER A 212 6.53 11.92 21.30
N PRO A 213 7.10 10.80 21.78
CA PRO A 213 7.73 9.77 20.93
C PRO A 213 6.84 9.19 19.84
N GLU A 214 5.54 9.15 20.04
CA GLU A 214 4.55 8.71 19.06
C GLU A 214 4.41 9.65 17.87
N LEU A 215 4.86 10.90 17.97
CA LEU A 215 4.81 11.89 16.90
C LEU A 215 6.08 11.91 16.05
N ALA A 216 7.12 11.16 16.41
CA ALA A 216 8.39 11.12 15.69
C ALA A 216 8.22 10.86 14.18
N GLY A 217 7.34 9.91 13.82
CA GLY A 217 7.04 9.61 12.42
C GLY A 217 6.35 10.76 11.67
N MET A 218 5.47 11.50 12.34
CA MET A 218 4.80 12.67 11.73
C MET A 218 5.75 13.85 11.59
N ALA A 219 6.62 14.05 12.58
CA ALA A 219 7.67 15.08 12.49
C ALA A 219 8.63 14.80 11.33
N ALA A 220 9.12 13.56 11.20
CA ALA A 220 9.95 13.14 10.07
C ALA A 220 9.26 13.34 8.70
N ALA A 221 7.99 12.95 8.61
CA ALA A 221 7.18 13.13 7.41
C ALA A 221 7.00 14.62 7.06
N GLY A 222 6.86 15.48 8.06
CA GLY A 222 6.81 16.92 7.87
C GLY A 222 8.11 17.46 7.28
N VAL A 223 9.26 17.09 7.87
CA VAL A 223 10.56 17.49 7.34
C VAL A 223 10.74 17.01 5.89
N ALA A 224 10.37 15.75 5.60
CA ALA A 224 10.49 15.19 4.25
C ALA A 224 9.56 15.87 3.22
N ALA A 225 8.44 16.42 3.66
CA ALA A 225 7.53 17.16 2.80
C ALA A 225 8.02 18.60 2.53
N GLY A 226 8.55 19.28 3.56
CA GLY A 226 9.04 20.65 3.44
C GLY A 226 10.44 20.77 2.86
N ASN A 227 11.34 19.89 3.29
CA ASN A 227 12.72 19.85 2.79
C ASN A 227 13.25 18.43 2.64
N PRO A 228 13.18 17.84 1.44
CA PRO A 228 13.65 16.48 1.19
C PRO A 228 15.15 16.26 1.48
N GLU A 229 15.98 17.29 1.31
CA GLU A 229 17.43 17.17 1.58
C GLU A 229 17.73 17.00 3.08
N ALA A 230 16.90 17.59 3.96
CA ALA A 230 17.01 17.42 5.40
C ALA A 230 16.31 16.13 5.93
N ALA A 231 15.53 15.46 5.09
CA ALA A 231 14.72 14.33 5.50
C ALA A 231 15.52 13.16 6.06
N ALA A 232 16.65 12.82 5.41
CA ALA A 232 17.49 11.72 5.86
C ALA A 232 18.14 12.02 7.21
N GLU A 233 18.66 13.24 7.39
CA GLU A 233 19.27 13.67 8.65
C GLU A 233 18.23 13.69 9.80
N ALA A 234 17.05 14.23 9.55
CA ALA A 234 15.97 14.24 10.52
C ALA A 234 15.50 12.82 10.88
N ALA A 235 15.30 11.96 9.89
CA ALA A 235 14.87 10.58 10.12
C ALA A 235 15.92 9.78 10.92
N LEU A 236 17.22 9.97 10.64
CA LEU A 236 18.30 9.37 11.41
C LEU A 236 18.32 9.87 12.85
N ALA A 237 18.27 11.19 13.07
CA ALA A 237 18.28 11.77 14.41
C ALA A 237 17.08 11.27 15.23
N LEU A 238 15.90 11.19 14.60
CA LEU A 238 14.69 10.69 15.24
C LEU A 238 14.74 9.18 15.54
N ALA A 239 15.34 8.38 14.65
CA ALA A 239 15.52 6.94 14.88
C ALA A 239 16.58 6.67 15.95
N ASP A 240 17.63 7.49 16.06
CA ASP A 240 18.61 7.42 17.14
C ASP A 240 17.98 7.79 18.50
N ALA A 241 17.14 8.82 18.52
CA ALA A 241 16.42 9.23 19.73
C ALA A 241 15.35 8.19 20.15
N ASN A 242 14.67 7.57 19.19
CA ASN A 242 13.64 6.57 19.42
C ASN A 242 13.74 5.38 18.44
N PRO A 243 14.64 4.40 18.69
CA PRO A 243 14.82 3.26 17.81
C PRO A 243 13.56 2.41 17.56
N ASP A 244 12.66 2.34 18.53
CA ASP A 244 11.39 1.61 18.41
C ASP A 244 10.44 2.25 17.39
N ALA A 245 10.62 3.54 17.09
CA ALA A 245 9.84 4.27 16.10
C ALA A 245 10.40 4.19 14.68
N ALA A 246 11.58 3.59 14.46
CA ALA A 246 12.29 3.60 13.17
C ALA A 246 11.40 3.13 11.99
N ALA A 247 10.66 2.04 12.18
CA ALA A 247 9.75 1.50 11.16
C ALA A 247 8.62 2.49 10.81
N GLN A 248 8.04 3.16 11.80
CA GLN A 248 6.99 4.15 11.59
C GLN A 248 7.53 5.43 10.95
N ILE A 249 8.74 5.86 11.34
CA ILE A 249 9.44 7.00 10.72
C ILE A 249 9.64 6.72 9.23
N ALA A 250 10.21 5.56 8.88
CA ALA A 250 10.43 5.16 7.49
C ALA A 250 9.13 5.16 6.66
N ALA A 251 8.06 4.55 7.20
CA ALA A 251 6.76 4.50 6.53
C ALA A 251 6.13 5.89 6.34
N ASN A 252 6.21 6.75 7.34
CA ASN A 252 5.63 8.10 7.26
C ASN A 252 6.42 9.00 6.30
N VAL A 253 7.76 8.92 6.29
CA VAL A 253 8.61 9.62 5.32
C VAL A 253 8.30 9.12 3.90
N ALA A 254 8.19 7.80 3.70
CA ALA A 254 7.85 7.22 2.41
C ALA A 254 6.47 7.62 1.89
N ASN A 255 5.52 7.82 2.79
CA ASN A 255 4.19 8.29 2.43
C ASN A 255 4.16 9.80 2.10
N ALA A 256 4.97 10.60 2.81
CA ALA A 256 5.08 12.03 2.59
C ALA A 256 5.88 12.36 1.31
N ASN A 257 6.96 11.63 1.06
CA ASN A 257 7.82 11.84 -0.10
C ASN A 257 8.34 10.50 -0.68
N PRO A 258 7.58 9.85 -1.55
CA PRO A 258 7.96 8.55 -2.13
C PRO A 258 9.27 8.55 -2.92
N GLU A 259 9.66 9.70 -3.51
CA GLU A 259 10.87 9.81 -4.31
C GLU A 259 12.15 9.69 -3.46
N PHE A 260 12.12 10.17 -2.23
CA PHE A 260 13.24 10.10 -1.28
C PHE A 260 13.15 8.93 -0.29
N ALA A 261 12.04 8.18 -0.33
CA ALA A 261 11.80 7.08 0.60
C ALA A 261 12.91 6.04 0.65
N ALA A 262 13.44 5.67 -0.51
CA ALA A 262 14.50 4.67 -0.62
C ALA A 262 15.79 5.14 0.04
N GLU A 263 16.24 6.35 -0.28
CA GLU A 263 17.46 6.95 0.27
C GLU A 263 17.36 7.11 1.81
N VAL A 264 16.26 7.66 2.30
CA VAL A 264 16.06 7.87 3.74
C VAL A 264 15.98 6.54 4.49
N THR A 265 15.19 5.57 3.98
CA THR A 265 15.07 4.26 4.64
C THR A 265 16.38 3.48 4.61
N ALA A 266 17.16 3.59 3.54
CA ALA A 266 18.48 2.97 3.44
C ALA A 266 19.47 3.58 4.44
N ALA A 267 19.50 4.90 4.57
CA ALA A 267 20.35 5.58 5.55
C ALA A 267 19.99 5.16 7.00
N MET A 268 18.69 5.06 7.30
CA MET A 268 18.22 4.56 8.60
C MET A 268 18.62 3.09 8.84
N ALA A 269 18.53 2.24 7.81
CA ALA A 269 18.91 0.82 7.90
C ALA A 269 20.43 0.62 8.02
N GLU A 270 21.25 1.50 7.44
CA GLU A 270 22.69 1.49 7.64
C GLU A 270 23.05 1.82 9.09
N ALA A 271 22.36 2.78 9.69
CA ALA A 271 22.53 3.16 11.09
C ALA A 271 21.98 2.08 12.05
N ASN A 272 20.84 1.47 11.72
CA ASN A 272 20.18 0.42 12.52
C ASN A 272 19.80 -0.80 11.67
N PRO A 273 20.77 -1.70 11.38
CA PRO A 273 20.54 -2.87 10.53
C PRO A 273 19.50 -3.85 11.08
N ASP A 274 19.37 -3.95 12.39
CA ASP A 274 18.40 -4.87 13.04
C ASP A 274 16.94 -4.43 12.77
N ALA A 275 16.70 -3.15 12.50
CA ALA A 275 15.36 -2.63 12.17
C ALA A 275 15.05 -2.62 10.66
N ALA A 276 15.97 -3.02 9.79
CA ALA A 276 15.83 -2.92 8.34
C ALA A 276 14.59 -3.68 7.80
N ALA A 277 14.36 -4.90 8.28
CA ALA A 277 13.20 -5.69 7.89
C ALA A 277 11.86 -5.06 8.35
N ASP A 278 11.83 -4.54 9.57
CA ASP A 278 10.64 -3.88 10.12
C ASP A 278 10.34 -2.57 9.37
N MET A 279 11.38 -1.79 9.03
CA MET A 279 11.24 -0.58 8.22
C MET A 279 10.71 -0.91 6.82
N ALA A 280 11.29 -1.91 6.15
CA ALA A 280 10.84 -2.39 4.85
C ALA A 280 9.36 -2.84 4.89
N ALA A 281 8.99 -3.64 5.89
CA ALA A 281 7.61 -4.10 6.11
C ALA A 281 6.64 -2.94 6.32
N ALA A 282 7.02 -1.98 7.15
CA ALA A 282 6.19 -0.79 7.42
C ALA A 282 5.98 0.06 6.15
N VAL A 283 7.03 0.27 5.34
CA VAL A 283 6.90 0.96 4.05
C VAL A 283 6.00 0.18 3.11
N ALA A 284 6.14 -1.14 2.99
CA ALA A 284 5.27 -1.96 2.15
C ALA A 284 3.80 -1.89 2.57
N GLN A 285 3.53 -1.81 3.87
CA GLN A 285 2.19 -1.73 4.43
C GLN A 285 1.54 -0.36 4.24
N PHE A 286 2.26 0.71 4.59
CA PHE A 286 1.69 2.06 4.70
C PHE A 286 1.99 2.97 3.51
N ALA A 287 3.06 2.70 2.76
CA ALA A 287 3.48 3.44 1.57
C ALA A 287 3.78 2.49 0.38
N PRO A 288 2.81 1.68 -0.08
CA PRO A 288 3.05 0.64 -1.09
C PRO A 288 3.60 1.18 -2.42
N GLY A 289 3.38 2.45 -2.73
CA GLY A 289 3.95 3.10 -3.92
C GLY A 289 5.48 3.27 -3.88
N ALA A 290 6.08 3.27 -2.69
CA ALA A 290 7.53 3.36 -2.50
C ALA A 290 8.18 1.98 -2.27
N ALA A 291 7.38 0.91 -2.10
CA ALA A 291 7.87 -0.39 -1.64
C ALA A 291 8.95 -1.00 -2.54
N GLU A 292 8.81 -0.90 -3.86
CA GLU A 292 9.78 -1.43 -4.82
C GLU A 292 11.13 -0.70 -4.72
N ALA A 293 11.11 0.63 -4.75
CA ALA A 293 12.33 1.44 -4.67
C ALA A 293 13.05 1.23 -3.33
N VAL A 294 12.30 1.20 -2.22
CA VAL A 294 12.85 0.94 -0.88
C VAL A 294 13.43 -0.48 -0.79
N ALA A 295 12.73 -1.48 -1.32
CA ALA A 295 13.22 -2.85 -1.35
C ALA A 295 14.54 -2.95 -2.14
N THR A 296 14.58 -2.38 -3.34
CA THR A 296 15.78 -2.40 -4.21
C THR A 296 16.98 -1.76 -3.50
N GLU A 297 16.80 -0.59 -2.90
CA GLU A 297 17.87 0.13 -2.22
C GLU A 297 18.36 -0.60 -0.97
N LEU A 298 17.44 -1.04 -0.10
CA LEU A 298 17.77 -1.78 1.12
C LEU A 298 18.50 -3.09 0.83
N MET A 299 18.04 -3.85 -0.16
CA MET A 299 18.61 -5.13 -0.53
C MET A 299 19.95 -4.98 -1.27
N SER A 300 20.13 -3.89 -2.02
CA SER A 300 21.44 -3.54 -2.61
C SER A 300 22.47 -3.24 -1.54
N ASN A 301 22.08 -2.55 -0.47
CA ASN A 301 22.98 -2.18 0.62
C ASN A 301 23.23 -3.34 1.59
N ASN A 302 22.24 -4.24 1.77
CA ASN A 302 22.33 -5.42 2.63
C ASN A 302 21.80 -6.69 1.96
N PRO A 303 22.53 -7.28 1.00
CA PRO A 303 22.09 -8.48 0.29
C PRO A 303 21.90 -9.70 1.19
N GLU A 304 22.62 -9.79 2.32
CA GLU A 304 22.52 -10.92 3.26
C GLU A 304 21.17 -10.94 3.98
N ALA A 305 20.54 -9.77 4.17
CA ALA A 305 19.20 -9.66 4.77
C ALA A 305 18.06 -9.62 3.75
N ALA A 306 18.35 -9.72 2.45
CA ALA A 306 17.35 -9.56 1.39
C ALA A 306 16.16 -10.52 1.52
N ALA A 307 16.41 -11.78 1.89
CA ALA A 307 15.35 -12.77 2.06
C ALA A 307 14.41 -12.43 3.25
N GLU A 308 14.97 -11.99 4.35
CA GLU A 308 14.22 -11.56 5.54
C GLU A 308 13.39 -10.31 5.24
N MET A 309 13.99 -9.30 4.61
CA MET A 309 13.29 -8.09 4.19
C MET A 309 12.16 -8.39 3.20
N ALA A 310 12.42 -9.24 2.19
CA ALA A 310 11.42 -9.63 1.21
C ALA A 310 10.22 -10.36 1.85
N SER A 311 10.50 -11.28 2.76
CA SER A 311 9.47 -12.00 3.51
C SER A 311 8.64 -11.05 4.38
N ALA A 312 9.29 -10.16 5.13
CA ALA A 312 8.62 -9.19 6.00
C ALA A 312 7.73 -8.22 5.20
N MET A 313 8.22 -7.71 4.05
CA MET A 313 7.44 -6.85 3.16
C MET A 313 6.23 -7.58 2.56
N ALA A 314 6.40 -8.82 2.11
CA ALA A 314 5.33 -9.62 1.53
C ALA A 314 4.29 -10.08 2.57
N GLU A 315 4.69 -10.30 3.82
CA GLU A 315 3.80 -10.58 4.94
C GLU A 315 2.96 -9.34 5.29
N ALA A 316 3.61 -8.18 5.38
CA ALA A 316 2.97 -6.91 5.68
C ALA A 316 1.99 -6.49 4.57
N ASN A 317 2.38 -6.69 3.30
CA ASN A 317 1.54 -6.38 2.14
C ASN A 317 1.64 -7.45 1.04
N PRO A 318 0.79 -8.48 1.06
CA PRO A 318 0.77 -9.53 0.04
C PRO A 318 0.59 -9.03 -1.41
N ALA A 319 -0.03 -7.87 -1.61
CA ALA A 319 -0.19 -7.27 -2.93
C ALA A 319 1.13 -6.71 -3.50
N ALA A 320 2.10 -6.39 -2.64
CA ALA A 320 3.43 -5.93 -3.04
C ALA A 320 4.40 -7.07 -3.37
N ALA A 321 4.03 -8.33 -3.12
CA ALA A 321 4.94 -9.48 -3.24
C ALA A 321 5.64 -9.59 -4.60
N GLY A 322 4.94 -9.28 -5.70
CA GLY A 322 5.54 -9.28 -7.04
C GLY A 322 6.60 -8.18 -7.20
N MET A 323 6.32 -6.96 -6.76
CA MET A 323 7.27 -5.84 -6.81
C MET A 323 8.51 -6.11 -5.94
N VAL A 324 8.29 -6.65 -4.74
CA VAL A 324 9.38 -7.04 -3.84
C VAL A 324 10.23 -8.15 -4.44
N ALA A 325 9.62 -9.15 -5.07
CA ALA A 325 10.32 -10.23 -5.75
C ALA A 325 11.18 -9.71 -6.92
N ALA A 326 10.66 -8.76 -7.71
CA ALA A 326 11.42 -8.09 -8.77
C ALA A 326 12.60 -7.30 -8.19
N ALA A 327 12.39 -6.57 -7.09
CA ALA A 327 13.46 -5.86 -6.40
C ALA A 327 14.58 -6.79 -5.91
N VAL A 328 14.25 -7.97 -5.37
CA VAL A 328 15.25 -9.00 -5.00
C VAL A 328 16.08 -9.42 -6.21
N MET A 329 15.43 -9.68 -7.35
CA MET A 329 16.11 -10.09 -8.58
C MET A 329 17.08 -9.03 -9.10
N GLU A 330 16.72 -7.77 -8.97
CA GLU A 330 17.55 -6.64 -9.41
C GLU A 330 18.70 -6.36 -8.44
N ALA A 331 18.40 -6.30 -7.14
CA ALA A 331 19.34 -5.81 -6.12
C ALA A 331 20.22 -6.92 -5.53
N ALA A 332 19.66 -8.13 -5.33
CA ALA A 332 20.30 -9.23 -4.61
C ALA A 332 20.02 -10.59 -5.30
N PRO A 333 20.44 -10.80 -6.56
CA PRO A 333 20.12 -12.01 -7.31
C PRO A 333 20.65 -13.30 -6.66
N GLU A 334 21.73 -13.22 -5.86
CA GLU A 334 22.27 -14.37 -5.13
C GLU A 334 21.34 -14.82 -3.99
N ALA A 335 20.53 -13.91 -3.43
CA ALA A 335 19.53 -14.21 -2.40
C ALA A 335 18.15 -14.60 -2.98
N ALA A 336 17.98 -14.55 -4.29
CA ALA A 336 16.67 -14.71 -4.93
C ALA A 336 15.99 -16.06 -4.59
N GLY A 337 16.75 -17.15 -4.56
CA GLY A 337 16.22 -18.48 -4.20
C GLY A 337 15.73 -18.55 -2.76
N GLU A 338 16.46 -17.96 -1.83
CA GLU A 338 16.10 -17.93 -0.41
C GLU A 338 14.90 -17.00 -0.16
N ALA A 339 14.91 -15.82 -0.79
CA ALA A 339 13.78 -14.89 -0.74
C ALA A 339 12.50 -15.49 -1.35
N ALA A 340 12.63 -16.17 -2.49
CA ALA A 340 11.53 -16.88 -3.13
C ALA A 340 10.91 -17.94 -2.20
N ALA A 341 11.75 -18.77 -1.57
CA ALA A 341 11.33 -19.79 -0.62
C ALA A 341 10.63 -19.17 0.60
N ALA A 342 11.20 -18.10 1.19
CA ALA A 342 10.62 -17.40 2.32
C ALA A 342 9.25 -16.78 2.00
N MET A 343 9.11 -16.14 0.84
CA MET A 343 7.83 -15.60 0.38
C MET A 343 6.80 -16.70 0.08
N ALA A 344 7.24 -17.84 -0.47
CA ALA A 344 6.34 -18.95 -0.77
C ALA A 344 5.73 -19.60 0.49
N ASP A 345 6.47 -19.60 1.60
CA ASP A 345 5.99 -20.15 2.88
C ASP A 345 4.88 -19.33 3.52
N LEU A 346 4.77 -18.04 3.18
CA LEU A 346 3.74 -17.15 3.72
C LEU A 346 2.32 -17.58 3.31
N ASN A 347 2.05 -17.62 2.02
CA ASN A 347 0.78 -18.11 1.48
C ASN A 347 0.83 -18.32 -0.05
N PRO A 348 -0.10 -19.11 -0.63
CA PRO A 348 -0.09 -19.44 -2.06
C PRO A 348 -0.24 -18.25 -3.02
N SER A 349 -0.88 -17.15 -2.63
CA SER A 349 -1.03 -15.98 -3.50
C SER A 349 0.25 -15.14 -3.56
N VAL A 350 0.98 -15.04 -2.45
CA VAL A 350 2.33 -14.47 -2.42
C VAL A 350 3.28 -15.31 -3.26
N ALA A 351 3.24 -16.64 -3.09
CA ALA A 351 4.04 -17.58 -3.88
C ALA A 351 3.83 -17.39 -5.39
N MET A 352 2.58 -17.28 -5.84
CA MET A 352 2.25 -17.04 -7.25
C MET A 352 2.78 -15.70 -7.76
N ALA A 353 2.56 -14.63 -7.01
CA ALA A 353 3.00 -13.30 -7.40
C ALA A 353 4.53 -13.19 -7.46
N ALA A 354 5.22 -13.75 -6.48
CA ALA A 354 6.68 -13.81 -6.45
C ALA A 354 7.24 -14.65 -7.61
N ALA A 355 6.69 -15.84 -7.85
CA ALA A 355 7.09 -16.70 -8.96
C ALA A 355 6.91 -16.02 -10.33
N SER A 356 5.80 -15.29 -10.51
CA SER A 356 5.55 -14.53 -11.75
C SER A 356 6.58 -13.43 -11.98
N ALA A 357 6.80 -12.60 -10.99
CA ALA A 357 7.74 -11.48 -11.09
C ALA A 357 9.20 -11.95 -11.28
N MET A 358 9.60 -12.99 -10.54
CA MET A 358 10.95 -13.56 -10.68
C MET A 358 11.16 -14.24 -12.04
N ALA A 359 10.16 -14.94 -12.55
CA ALA A 359 10.22 -15.55 -13.87
C ALA A 359 10.24 -14.51 -15.02
N GLU A 360 9.56 -13.40 -14.86
CA GLU A 360 9.62 -12.27 -15.77
C GLU A 360 11.00 -11.60 -15.75
N ALA A 361 11.58 -11.41 -14.56
CA ALA A 361 12.87 -10.77 -14.39
C ALA A 361 14.05 -11.62 -14.90
N ASP A 362 14.07 -12.91 -14.55
CA ASP A 362 15.08 -13.88 -15.01
C ASP A 362 14.46 -15.26 -15.34
N PRO A 363 13.99 -15.45 -16.56
CA PRO A 363 13.42 -16.74 -16.96
C PRO A 363 14.42 -17.90 -16.89
N ALA A 364 15.72 -17.65 -16.97
CA ALA A 364 16.74 -18.71 -16.91
C ALA A 364 16.91 -19.26 -15.49
N ALA A 365 16.75 -18.41 -14.46
CA ALA A 365 16.78 -18.83 -13.06
C ALA A 365 15.42 -19.29 -12.52
N ALA A 366 14.35 -19.07 -13.29
CA ALA A 366 12.97 -19.31 -12.84
C ALA A 366 12.71 -20.75 -12.36
N ALA A 367 13.33 -21.74 -13.00
CA ALA A 367 13.17 -23.14 -12.62
C ALA A 367 13.77 -23.43 -11.25
N ASP A 368 14.98 -22.94 -10.98
CA ASP A 368 15.66 -23.14 -9.70
C ASP A 368 14.94 -22.42 -8.57
N MET A 369 14.46 -21.20 -8.83
CA MET A 369 13.67 -20.42 -7.86
C MET A 369 12.33 -21.11 -7.57
N ALA A 370 11.61 -21.56 -8.59
CA ALA A 370 10.35 -22.29 -8.41
C ALA A 370 10.55 -23.61 -7.66
N ALA A 371 11.67 -24.32 -7.89
CA ALA A 371 12.01 -25.52 -7.15
C ALA A 371 12.25 -25.21 -5.66
N ALA A 372 12.99 -24.13 -5.33
CA ALA A 372 13.19 -23.68 -3.96
C ALA A 372 11.85 -23.29 -3.28
N MET A 373 10.97 -22.59 -4.00
CA MET A 373 9.63 -22.24 -3.51
C MET A 373 8.77 -23.47 -3.22
N MET A 374 8.83 -24.50 -4.09
CA MET A 374 8.08 -25.76 -3.90
C MET A 374 8.65 -26.62 -2.77
N GLU A 375 9.96 -26.53 -2.51
CA GLU A 375 10.56 -27.21 -1.35
C GLU A 375 10.08 -26.57 -0.05
N ALA A 376 10.01 -25.24 -0.01
CA ALA A 376 9.50 -24.50 1.15
C ALA A 376 7.98 -24.73 1.34
N ASN A 377 7.20 -24.62 0.27
CA ASN A 377 5.74 -24.79 0.33
C ASN A 377 5.22 -25.73 -0.78
N PRO A 378 5.28 -27.05 -0.57
CA PRO A 378 4.75 -28.03 -1.54
C PRO A 378 3.26 -27.88 -1.85
N ALA A 379 2.48 -27.34 -0.91
CA ALA A 379 1.05 -27.12 -1.10
C ALA A 379 0.75 -25.99 -2.10
N ALA A 380 1.69 -25.08 -2.32
CA ALA A 380 1.57 -23.97 -3.28
C ALA A 380 2.09 -24.33 -4.69
N ALA A 381 2.51 -25.57 -4.95
CA ALA A 381 3.16 -25.96 -6.22
C ALA A 381 2.37 -25.56 -7.48
N ALA A 382 1.05 -25.69 -7.45
CA ALA A 382 0.20 -25.26 -8.57
C ALA A 382 0.21 -23.74 -8.79
N GLN A 383 0.17 -22.95 -7.71
CA GLN A 383 0.19 -21.49 -7.77
C GLN A 383 1.57 -20.97 -8.20
N ILE A 384 2.64 -21.59 -7.70
CA ILE A 384 4.02 -21.30 -8.13
C ILE A 384 4.14 -21.54 -9.63
N ALA A 385 3.70 -22.71 -10.10
CA ALA A 385 3.71 -23.08 -11.51
C ALA A 385 2.88 -22.11 -12.38
N ALA A 386 1.69 -21.75 -11.91
CA ALA A 386 0.86 -20.74 -12.58
C ALA A 386 1.54 -19.36 -12.64
N GLY A 387 2.22 -18.97 -11.56
CA GLY A 387 3.02 -17.74 -11.54
C GLY A 387 4.13 -17.74 -12.60
N VAL A 388 4.90 -18.83 -12.65
CA VAL A 388 5.96 -19.01 -13.66
C VAL A 388 5.42 -18.95 -15.08
N ALA A 389 4.30 -19.63 -15.38
CA ALA A 389 3.67 -19.58 -16.70
C ALA A 389 3.22 -18.18 -17.10
N ASN A 390 2.72 -17.38 -16.14
CA ASN A 390 2.36 -16.00 -16.37
C ASN A 390 3.57 -15.09 -16.59
N GLY A 391 4.67 -15.29 -15.84
CA GLY A 391 5.87 -14.44 -15.91
C GLY A 391 6.77 -14.77 -17.11
N ALA A 392 6.87 -16.05 -17.49
CA ALA A 392 7.72 -16.52 -18.58
C ALA A 392 7.00 -17.49 -19.52
N PRO A 393 5.93 -17.07 -20.23
CA PRO A 393 5.11 -17.96 -21.05
C PRO A 393 5.90 -18.66 -22.16
N ASP A 394 6.85 -17.97 -22.79
CA ASP A 394 7.67 -18.55 -23.86
C ASP A 394 8.59 -19.69 -23.38
N GLN A 395 8.90 -19.77 -22.11
CA GLN A 395 9.77 -20.77 -21.51
C GLN A 395 9.02 -21.71 -20.56
N ALA A 396 7.71 -21.57 -20.46
CA ALA A 396 6.88 -22.29 -19.51
C ALA A 396 7.04 -23.82 -19.62
N ALA A 397 7.18 -24.36 -20.83
CA ALA A 397 7.38 -25.79 -21.05
C ALA A 397 8.72 -26.30 -20.48
N ASP A 398 9.81 -25.60 -20.74
CA ASP A 398 11.14 -25.98 -20.26
C ASP A 398 11.23 -25.86 -18.73
N ILE A 399 10.63 -24.80 -18.17
CA ILE A 399 10.59 -24.60 -16.71
C ILE A 399 9.70 -25.67 -16.05
N ALA A 400 8.56 -26.01 -16.66
CA ALA A 400 7.69 -27.08 -16.15
C ALA A 400 8.40 -28.43 -16.05
N VAL A 401 9.17 -28.76 -17.07
CA VAL A 401 10.01 -29.98 -17.07
C VAL A 401 10.99 -29.96 -15.91
N SER A 402 11.75 -28.86 -15.77
CA SER A 402 12.73 -28.70 -14.71
C SER A 402 12.11 -28.77 -13.31
N MET A 403 10.93 -28.12 -13.12
CA MET A 403 10.17 -28.19 -11.86
C MET A 403 9.71 -29.61 -11.53
N ALA A 404 9.23 -30.35 -12.54
CA ALA A 404 8.79 -31.74 -12.35
C ALA A 404 9.96 -32.72 -12.14
N GLU A 405 11.13 -32.45 -12.73
CA GLU A 405 12.36 -33.22 -12.46
C GLU A 405 12.87 -32.98 -11.04
N ALA A 406 12.82 -31.70 -10.58
CA ALA A 406 13.22 -31.35 -9.22
C ALA A 406 12.28 -31.91 -8.16
N ASN A 407 10.96 -31.94 -8.43
CA ASN A 407 9.95 -32.46 -7.53
C ASN A 407 8.91 -33.33 -8.28
N PRO A 408 9.20 -34.60 -8.51
CA PRO A 408 8.29 -35.51 -9.22
C PRO A 408 6.92 -35.69 -8.57
N GLU A 409 6.83 -35.56 -7.25
CA GLU A 409 5.55 -35.66 -6.51
C GLU A 409 4.64 -34.46 -6.80
N ALA A 410 5.21 -33.32 -7.18
CA ALA A 410 4.47 -32.11 -7.55
C ALA A 410 4.09 -32.04 -9.04
N ALA A 411 4.50 -33.01 -9.88
CA ALA A 411 4.31 -32.97 -11.33
C ALA A 411 2.85 -32.74 -11.74
N ALA A 412 1.89 -33.35 -11.05
CA ALA A 412 0.46 -33.12 -11.27
C ALA A 412 0.02 -31.66 -10.99
N ALA A 413 0.50 -31.11 -9.88
CA ALA A 413 0.19 -29.74 -9.47
C ALA A 413 0.84 -28.72 -10.41
N VAL A 414 2.10 -28.97 -10.80
CA VAL A 414 2.83 -28.14 -11.77
C VAL A 414 2.09 -28.09 -13.11
N ALA A 415 1.78 -29.28 -13.67
CA ALA A 415 1.07 -29.38 -14.93
C ALA A 415 -0.30 -28.70 -14.91
N GLY A 416 -1.09 -28.97 -13.88
CA GLY A 416 -2.41 -28.39 -13.71
C GLY A 416 -2.36 -26.87 -13.49
N GLY A 417 -1.40 -26.37 -12.70
CA GLY A 417 -1.19 -24.95 -12.43
C GLY A 417 -0.82 -24.19 -13.70
N MET A 418 0.16 -24.66 -14.44
CA MET A 418 0.60 -24.02 -15.70
C MET A 418 -0.50 -24.05 -16.77
N ALA A 419 -1.14 -25.22 -16.99
CA ALA A 419 -2.24 -25.32 -17.95
C ALA A 419 -3.47 -24.48 -17.58
N SER A 420 -3.67 -24.20 -16.29
CA SER A 420 -4.73 -23.29 -15.83
C SER A 420 -4.39 -21.83 -16.07
N ALA A 421 -3.12 -21.47 -15.96
CA ALA A 421 -2.63 -20.09 -16.19
C ALA A 421 -2.55 -19.76 -17.68
N ASP A 422 -2.04 -20.70 -18.49
CA ASP A 422 -1.95 -20.60 -19.95
C ASP A 422 -2.58 -21.81 -20.65
N PRO A 423 -3.88 -21.80 -20.89
CA PRO A 423 -4.56 -22.88 -21.59
C PRO A 423 -4.12 -23.07 -23.05
N GLU A 424 -3.61 -22.00 -23.71
CA GLU A 424 -3.16 -22.08 -25.11
C GLU A 424 -1.82 -22.82 -25.22
N ALA A 425 -0.91 -22.64 -24.25
CA ALA A 425 0.36 -23.33 -24.17
C ALA A 425 0.25 -24.71 -23.48
N ALA A 426 -0.92 -25.06 -22.93
CA ALA A 426 -1.09 -26.29 -22.15
C ALA A 426 -0.63 -27.55 -22.89
N GLY A 427 -0.90 -27.67 -24.19
CA GLY A 427 -0.47 -28.79 -25.03
C GLY A 427 1.06 -28.94 -25.03
N ASP A 428 1.78 -27.85 -25.33
CA ASP A 428 3.24 -27.86 -25.42
C ASP A 428 3.88 -28.18 -24.06
N ILE A 429 3.38 -27.52 -23.00
CA ILE A 429 3.85 -27.76 -21.61
C ILE A 429 3.69 -29.20 -21.21
N ILE A 430 2.49 -29.77 -21.38
CA ILE A 430 2.16 -31.11 -20.94
C ILE A 430 2.84 -32.14 -21.80
N GLY A 431 2.96 -31.91 -23.11
CA GLY A 431 3.72 -32.75 -24.02
C GLY A 431 5.19 -32.85 -23.62
N ALA A 432 5.83 -31.72 -23.33
CA ALA A 432 7.21 -31.68 -22.86
C ALA A 432 7.39 -32.43 -21.51
N MET A 433 6.50 -32.18 -20.55
CA MET A 433 6.53 -32.89 -19.24
C MET A 433 6.33 -34.42 -19.40
N ALA A 434 5.43 -34.84 -20.27
CA ALA A 434 5.18 -36.25 -20.52
C ALA A 434 6.36 -36.99 -21.19
N LEU A 435 7.11 -36.27 -22.03
CA LEU A 435 8.35 -36.77 -22.63
C LEU A 435 9.47 -36.89 -21.60
N ALA A 436 9.64 -35.88 -20.77
CA ALA A 436 10.70 -35.81 -19.77
C ALA A 436 10.46 -36.79 -18.62
N ASN A 437 9.18 -36.99 -18.20
CA ASN A 437 8.81 -37.84 -17.07
C ASN A 437 7.70 -38.84 -17.45
N PRO A 438 8.02 -39.92 -18.18
CA PRO A 438 7.05 -40.91 -18.63
C PRO A 438 6.32 -41.65 -17.50
N ASP A 439 6.94 -41.78 -16.34
CA ASP A 439 6.35 -42.47 -15.18
C ASP A 439 5.26 -41.64 -14.51
N ALA A 440 5.31 -40.31 -14.62
CA ALA A 440 4.35 -39.37 -14.04
C ALA A 440 3.18 -39.02 -14.98
N VAL A 441 3.11 -39.54 -16.18
CA VAL A 441 2.13 -39.16 -17.21
C VAL A 441 0.68 -39.21 -16.70
N ASN A 442 0.30 -40.22 -15.92
CA ASN A 442 -1.05 -40.35 -15.38
C ASN A 442 -1.35 -39.28 -14.31
N ASP A 443 -0.35 -38.93 -13.50
CA ASP A 443 -0.50 -37.89 -12.47
C ASP A 443 -0.59 -36.51 -13.12
N ILE A 444 0.28 -36.21 -14.11
CA ILE A 444 0.23 -35.02 -14.95
C ILE A 444 -1.15 -34.88 -15.59
N ALA A 445 -1.63 -35.94 -16.25
CA ALA A 445 -2.94 -35.99 -16.88
C ALA A 445 -4.08 -35.67 -15.89
N THR A 446 -4.02 -36.29 -14.72
CA THR A 446 -5.01 -36.08 -13.66
C THR A 446 -5.00 -34.62 -13.15
N GLY A 447 -3.83 -34.07 -12.95
CA GLY A 447 -3.65 -32.66 -12.52
C GLY A 447 -4.28 -31.68 -13.50
N VAL A 448 -4.01 -31.84 -14.79
CA VAL A 448 -4.60 -31.00 -15.85
C VAL A 448 -6.12 -31.13 -15.89
N ALA A 449 -6.65 -32.36 -15.88
CA ALA A 449 -8.10 -32.58 -15.93
C ALA A 449 -8.85 -31.96 -14.73
N GLN A 450 -8.23 -31.90 -13.57
CA GLN A 450 -8.80 -31.33 -12.35
C GLN A 450 -8.72 -29.81 -12.32
N MET A 451 -7.58 -29.26 -12.72
CA MET A 451 -7.27 -27.84 -12.53
C MET A 451 -7.51 -26.98 -13.77
N ALA A 452 -7.31 -27.57 -14.96
CA ALA A 452 -7.48 -26.92 -16.27
C ALA A 452 -8.39 -27.72 -17.20
N PRO A 453 -9.66 -27.97 -16.85
CA PRO A 453 -10.54 -28.86 -17.64
C PRO A 453 -10.78 -28.37 -19.07
N ALA A 454 -10.70 -27.08 -19.33
CA ALA A 454 -10.84 -26.52 -20.68
C ALA A 454 -9.65 -26.86 -21.60
N ALA A 455 -8.47 -27.04 -21.02
CA ALA A 455 -7.26 -27.42 -21.76
C ALA A 455 -7.07 -28.94 -21.85
N ALA A 456 -7.96 -29.73 -21.27
CA ALA A 456 -7.78 -31.19 -21.14
C ALA A 456 -7.70 -31.91 -22.50
N GLY A 457 -8.43 -31.45 -23.52
CA GLY A 457 -8.38 -31.98 -24.89
C GLY A 457 -7.01 -31.74 -25.53
N ASP A 458 -6.56 -30.51 -25.55
CA ASP A 458 -5.28 -30.11 -26.18
C ASP A 458 -4.09 -30.78 -25.47
N ALA A 459 -4.11 -30.75 -24.13
CA ALA A 459 -3.13 -31.46 -23.32
C ALA A 459 -3.09 -33.00 -23.64
N MET A 460 -4.27 -33.63 -23.81
CA MET A 460 -4.34 -35.04 -24.16
C MET A 460 -3.77 -35.29 -25.56
N GLY A 461 -4.08 -34.45 -26.53
CA GLY A 461 -3.53 -34.55 -27.88
C GLY A 461 -2.00 -34.52 -27.86
N ALA A 462 -1.43 -33.51 -27.21
CA ALA A 462 0.01 -33.37 -27.07
C ALA A 462 0.67 -34.54 -26.32
N MET A 463 0.05 -35.03 -25.23
CA MET A 463 0.52 -36.21 -24.52
C MET A 463 0.51 -37.46 -25.41
N ALA A 464 -0.53 -37.64 -26.22
CA ALA A 464 -0.65 -38.80 -27.12
C ALA A 464 0.39 -38.76 -28.25
N GLU A 465 0.74 -37.59 -28.74
CA GLU A 465 1.84 -37.41 -29.70
C GLU A 465 3.21 -37.65 -29.05
N ALA A 466 3.41 -37.11 -27.82
CA ALA A 466 4.67 -37.24 -27.09
C ALA A 466 4.94 -38.65 -26.61
N ASN A 467 3.90 -39.33 -26.05
CA ASN A 467 4.00 -40.66 -25.47
C ASN A 467 2.78 -41.54 -25.82
N PRO A 468 2.71 -42.09 -27.04
CA PRO A 468 1.57 -42.92 -27.47
C PRO A 468 1.30 -44.14 -26.60
N GLU A 469 2.33 -44.74 -26.00
CA GLU A 469 2.18 -45.93 -25.14
C GLU A 469 1.44 -45.63 -23.83
N ALA A 470 1.63 -44.40 -23.27
CA ALA A 470 0.95 -43.95 -22.07
C ALA A 470 -0.39 -43.25 -22.34
N ALA A 471 -0.67 -42.85 -23.59
CA ALA A 471 -1.81 -42.03 -23.96
C ALA A 471 -3.16 -42.56 -23.49
N ILE A 472 -3.38 -43.86 -23.62
CA ILE A 472 -4.65 -44.51 -23.22
C ILE A 472 -4.83 -44.48 -21.71
N ALA A 473 -3.76 -44.77 -20.97
CA ALA A 473 -3.80 -44.72 -19.51
C ALA A 473 -4.02 -43.27 -19.03
N ALA A 474 -3.35 -42.30 -19.65
CA ALA A 474 -3.52 -40.88 -19.39
C ALA A 474 -4.96 -40.39 -19.68
N ALA A 475 -5.51 -40.71 -20.84
CA ALA A 475 -6.89 -40.39 -21.21
C ALA A 475 -7.91 -40.97 -20.22
N SER A 476 -7.67 -42.21 -19.78
CA SER A 476 -8.51 -42.86 -18.78
C SER A 476 -8.43 -42.19 -17.42
N ALA A 477 -7.24 -41.77 -16.97
CA ALA A 477 -7.02 -41.05 -15.75
C ALA A 477 -7.68 -39.63 -15.81
N MET A 478 -7.52 -38.91 -16.92
CA MET A 478 -8.16 -37.62 -17.15
C MET A 478 -9.69 -37.73 -17.13
N ALA A 479 -10.27 -38.69 -17.84
CA ALA A 479 -11.72 -38.88 -17.88
C ALA A 479 -12.29 -39.29 -16.51
N ALA A 480 -11.56 -40.09 -15.74
CA ALA A 480 -11.93 -40.41 -14.36
C ALA A 480 -11.87 -39.19 -13.44
N ALA A 481 -10.84 -38.38 -13.57
CA ALA A 481 -10.65 -37.15 -12.78
C ALA A 481 -11.69 -36.08 -13.12
N ASN A 482 -12.01 -35.90 -14.40
CA ASN A 482 -13.03 -34.94 -14.88
C ASN A 482 -13.92 -35.52 -15.98
N PRO A 483 -15.01 -36.19 -15.61
CA PRO A 483 -15.95 -36.76 -16.57
C PRO A 483 -16.59 -35.75 -17.53
N GLY A 484 -16.62 -34.45 -17.14
CA GLY A 484 -17.17 -33.38 -17.97
C GLY A 484 -16.33 -33.05 -19.21
N ALA A 485 -15.02 -33.25 -19.14
CA ALA A 485 -14.08 -33.06 -20.26
C ALA A 485 -13.88 -34.33 -21.14
N ALA A 486 -14.56 -35.42 -20.83
CA ALA A 486 -14.31 -36.70 -21.46
C ALA A 486 -14.57 -36.73 -22.98
N GLN A 487 -15.42 -35.87 -23.51
CA GLN A 487 -15.66 -35.75 -24.96
C GLN A 487 -14.40 -35.22 -25.66
N ASP A 488 -13.86 -34.11 -25.20
CA ASP A 488 -12.68 -33.46 -25.79
C ASP A 488 -11.44 -34.34 -25.64
N ILE A 489 -11.28 -34.95 -24.48
CA ILE A 489 -10.21 -35.94 -24.21
C ILE A 489 -10.29 -37.11 -25.18
N ALA A 490 -11.50 -37.70 -25.38
CA ALA A 490 -11.70 -38.82 -26.28
C ALA A 490 -11.42 -38.44 -27.74
N ALA A 491 -11.91 -37.28 -28.18
CA ALA A 491 -11.64 -36.77 -29.51
C ALA A 491 -10.13 -36.62 -29.73
N ALA A 492 -9.42 -35.96 -28.83
CA ALA A 492 -7.99 -35.68 -28.93
C ALA A 492 -7.14 -36.98 -28.96
N VAL A 493 -7.38 -37.95 -28.07
CA VAL A 493 -6.60 -39.19 -28.04
C VAL A 493 -6.84 -40.05 -29.28
N ILE A 494 -8.07 -40.03 -29.83
CA ILE A 494 -8.43 -40.76 -31.02
C ILE A 494 -7.87 -40.08 -32.28
N GLU A 495 -7.85 -38.79 -32.35
CA GLU A 495 -7.23 -38.03 -33.43
C GLU A 495 -5.73 -38.26 -33.49
N ALA A 496 -5.05 -38.19 -32.36
CA ALA A 496 -3.62 -38.45 -32.26
C ALA A 496 -3.25 -39.91 -32.54
N ASN A 497 -4.09 -40.88 -32.13
CA ASN A 497 -3.84 -42.32 -32.34
C ASN A 497 -5.09 -43.07 -32.84
N PRO A 498 -5.45 -42.92 -34.11
CA PRO A 498 -6.65 -43.56 -34.67
C PRO A 498 -6.63 -45.10 -34.63
N ALA A 499 -5.44 -45.73 -34.62
CA ALA A 499 -5.32 -47.17 -34.61
C ALA A 499 -5.83 -47.80 -33.30
N ASP A 500 -5.74 -47.06 -32.20
CA ASP A 500 -6.12 -47.51 -30.87
C ASP A 500 -7.46 -46.89 -30.37
N ALA A 501 -8.22 -46.27 -31.27
CA ALA A 501 -9.46 -45.56 -30.94
C ALA A 501 -10.44 -46.39 -30.10
N LEU A 502 -10.68 -47.65 -30.48
CA LEU A 502 -11.56 -48.56 -29.75
C LEU A 502 -11.02 -48.86 -28.35
N LEU A 503 -9.72 -49.12 -28.23
CA LEU A 503 -9.07 -49.40 -26.95
C LEU A 503 -9.10 -48.18 -26.03
N ALA A 504 -8.82 -47.01 -26.56
CA ALA A 504 -8.88 -45.75 -25.79
C ALA A 504 -10.30 -45.49 -25.27
N ALA A 505 -11.31 -45.53 -26.13
CA ALA A 505 -12.69 -45.27 -25.75
C ALA A 505 -13.22 -46.26 -24.70
N THR A 506 -12.89 -47.55 -24.85
CA THR A 506 -13.30 -48.60 -23.88
C THR A 506 -12.59 -48.44 -22.54
N ALA A 507 -11.29 -48.21 -22.53
CA ALA A 507 -10.52 -47.97 -21.29
C ALA A 507 -10.98 -46.70 -20.53
N MET A 508 -11.27 -45.63 -21.25
CA MET A 508 -11.84 -44.41 -20.67
C MET A 508 -13.22 -44.67 -20.07
N ALA A 509 -14.09 -45.43 -20.76
CA ALA A 509 -15.43 -45.74 -20.26
C ALA A 509 -15.41 -46.71 -19.07
N GLU A 510 -14.44 -47.59 -18.98
CA GLU A 510 -14.21 -48.41 -17.78
C GLU A 510 -13.77 -47.59 -16.58
N ALA A 511 -12.90 -46.58 -16.81
CA ALA A 511 -12.42 -45.66 -15.78
C ALA A 511 -13.49 -44.62 -15.34
N ALA A 512 -14.28 -44.14 -16.30
CA ALA A 512 -15.33 -43.13 -16.09
C ALA A 512 -16.69 -43.57 -16.69
N PRO A 513 -17.37 -44.58 -16.12
CA PRO A 513 -18.62 -45.10 -16.68
C PRO A 513 -19.72 -44.06 -16.88
N GLN A 514 -19.79 -43.01 -16.01
CA GLN A 514 -20.74 -41.94 -16.10
C GLN A 514 -20.52 -41.04 -17.34
N ALA A 515 -19.31 -41.03 -17.90
CA ALA A 515 -18.93 -40.24 -19.07
C ALA A 515 -19.03 -41.05 -20.40
N ALA A 516 -19.45 -42.31 -20.38
CA ALA A 516 -19.45 -43.16 -21.56
C ALA A 516 -20.17 -42.57 -22.77
N GLY A 517 -21.26 -41.81 -22.56
CA GLY A 517 -21.93 -41.09 -23.62
C GLY A 517 -21.08 -39.97 -24.24
N LEU A 518 -20.40 -39.17 -23.43
CA LEU A 518 -19.48 -38.13 -23.88
C LEU A 518 -18.26 -38.70 -24.62
N ILE A 519 -17.71 -39.81 -24.11
CA ILE A 519 -16.59 -40.52 -24.74
C ILE A 519 -16.99 -41.02 -26.12
N ALA A 520 -18.16 -41.63 -26.24
CA ALA A 520 -18.70 -42.09 -27.51
C ALA A 520 -18.98 -40.92 -28.48
N ALA A 521 -19.44 -39.76 -27.98
CA ALA A 521 -19.64 -38.57 -28.78
C ALA A 521 -18.32 -38.00 -29.32
N GLY A 522 -17.28 -37.92 -28.50
CA GLY A 522 -15.94 -37.49 -28.93
C GLY A 522 -15.36 -38.45 -30.00
N ALA A 523 -15.50 -39.76 -29.80
CA ALA A 523 -15.14 -40.74 -30.83
C ALA A 523 -15.91 -40.52 -32.15
N ALA A 524 -17.19 -40.17 -32.07
CA ALA A 524 -18.05 -39.94 -33.24
C ALA A 524 -17.72 -38.64 -34.01
N GLU A 525 -17.13 -37.68 -33.36
CA GLU A 525 -16.65 -36.45 -34.01
C GLU A 525 -15.43 -36.73 -34.90
N VAL A 526 -14.51 -37.53 -34.41
CA VAL A 526 -13.25 -37.82 -35.11
C VAL A 526 -13.39 -38.95 -36.12
N ASN A 527 -13.96 -40.07 -35.70
CA ASN A 527 -14.10 -41.26 -36.56
C ASN A 527 -15.45 -41.96 -36.35
N PRO A 528 -16.47 -41.60 -37.13
CA PRO A 528 -17.80 -42.18 -37.01
C PRO A 528 -17.88 -43.68 -37.13
N ALA A 529 -17.01 -44.32 -37.92
CA ALA A 529 -17.03 -45.78 -38.11
C ALA A 529 -16.54 -46.53 -36.87
N ASP A 530 -15.49 -46.06 -36.24
CA ASP A 530 -14.96 -46.65 -34.98
C ASP A 530 -15.81 -46.25 -33.76
N ALA A 531 -16.50 -45.14 -33.81
CA ALA A 531 -17.42 -44.71 -32.76
C ALA A 531 -18.56 -45.71 -32.52
N LEU A 532 -19.13 -46.27 -33.57
CA LEU A 532 -20.16 -47.31 -33.48
C LEU A 532 -19.63 -48.55 -32.75
N LEU A 533 -18.42 -49.00 -33.14
CA LEU A 533 -17.77 -50.14 -32.49
C LEU A 533 -17.42 -49.85 -31.04
N ALA A 534 -16.91 -48.65 -30.75
CA ALA A 534 -16.57 -48.23 -29.39
C ALA A 534 -17.83 -48.10 -28.51
N ALA A 535 -18.89 -47.48 -29.02
CA ALA A 535 -20.16 -47.35 -28.32
C ALA A 535 -20.78 -48.73 -28.00
N THR A 536 -20.71 -49.66 -28.97
CA THR A 536 -21.19 -51.05 -28.80
C THR A 536 -20.37 -51.77 -27.75
N ALA A 537 -19.05 -51.71 -27.80
CA ALA A 537 -18.17 -52.35 -26.82
C ALA A 537 -18.36 -51.77 -25.40
N MET A 538 -18.51 -50.45 -25.29
CA MET A 538 -18.79 -49.77 -24.00
C MET A 538 -20.14 -50.19 -23.42
N ALA A 539 -21.17 -50.31 -24.25
CA ALA A 539 -22.50 -50.76 -23.82
C ALA A 539 -22.55 -52.26 -23.49
N GLU A 540 -21.78 -53.11 -24.19
CA GLU A 540 -21.63 -54.52 -23.83
C GLU A 540 -20.91 -54.69 -22.48
N ALA A 541 -19.88 -53.88 -22.24
CA ALA A 541 -19.17 -53.85 -20.95
C ALA A 541 -20.07 -53.35 -19.80
N ASN A 542 -20.90 -52.30 -20.07
CA ASN A 542 -21.84 -51.76 -19.10
C ASN A 542 -23.22 -51.46 -19.74
N PRO A 543 -24.12 -52.44 -19.79
CA PRO A 543 -25.45 -52.29 -20.42
C PRO A 543 -26.30 -51.16 -19.86
N ALA A 544 -26.08 -50.75 -18.63
CA ALA A 544 -26.83 -49.63 -18.02
C ALA A 544 -26.53 -48.29 -18.73
N MET A 545 -25.42 -48.16 -19.43
CA MET A 545 -25.00 -46.92 -20.12
C MET A 545 -25.56 -46.82 -21.55
N ALA A 546 -26.11 -47.91 -22.12
CA ALA A 546 -26.57 -47.93 -23.50
C ALA A 546 -27.52 -46.80 -23.88
N GLY A 547 -28.46 -46.43 -23.00
CA GLY A 547 -29.35 -45.31 -23.20
C GLY A 547 -28.63 -43.95 -23.27
N ASN A 548 -27.72 -43.72 -22.34
CA ASN A 548 -26.93 -42.48 -22.29
C ASN A 548 -26.00 -42.37 -23.53
N ILE A 549 -25.34 -43.46 -23.92
CA ILE A 549 -24.50 -43.51 -25.11
C ILE A 549 -25.32 -43.19 -26.36
N ALA A 550 -26.48 -43.82 -26.53
CA ALA A 550 -27.35 -43.56 -27.67
C ALA A 550 -27.81 -42.09 -27.74
N ALA A 551 -28.23 -41.54 -26.60
CA ALA A 551 -28.70 -40.17 -26.53
C ALA A 551 -27.60 -39.15 -26.86
N THR A 552 -26.41 -39.34 -26.29
CA THR A 552 -25.32 -38.36 -26.44
C THR A 552 -24.73 -38.41 -27.84
N VAL A 553 -24.50 -39.58 -28.42
CA VAL A 553 -24.02 -39.74 -29.81
C VAL A 553 -25.05 -39.25 -30.81
N ALA A 554 -26.34 -39.53 -30.60
CA ALA A 554 -27.39 -39.00 -31.45
C ALA A 554 -27.50 -37.47 -31.43
N ALA A 555 -27.16 -36.84 -30.31
CA ALA A 555 -27.13 -35.38 -30.17
C ALA A 555 -25.92 -34.77 -30.87
N SER A 556 -24.75 -35.40 -30.80
CA SER A 556 -23.51 -34.90 -31.43
C SER A 556 -23.43 -35.28 -32.92
N ASN A 557 -23.93 -36.45 -33.32
CA ASN A 557 -23.90 -36.94 -34.71
C ASN A 557 -25.25 -37.55 -35.12
N SER A 558 -26.09 -36.72 -35.75
CA SER A 558 -27.46 -37.10 -36.15
C SER A 558 -27.51 -38.11 -37.28
N GLU A 559 -26.42 -38.28 -38.06
CA GLU A 559 -26.35 -39.28 -39.14
C GLU A 559 -26.22 -40.70 -38.58
N MET A 560 -25.55 -40.87 -37.43
CA MET A 560 -25.38 -42.12 -36.74
C MET A 560 -26.52 -42.44 -35.77
N ALA A 561 -27.43 -41.50 -35.50
CA ALA A 561 -28.43 -41.65 -34.45
C ALA A 561 -29.30 -42.90 -34.57
N ALA A 562 -29.72 -43.27 -35.79
CA ALA A 562 -30.58 -44.44 -36.02
C ALA A 562 -29.83 -45.77 -35.86
N GLU A 563 -28.58 -45.83 -36.31
CA GLU A 563 -27.74 -47.01 -36.27
C GLU A 563 -27.31 -47.32 -34.81
N ILE A 564 -26.80 -46.29 -34.12
CA ILE A 564 -26.37 -46.44 -32.73
C ILE A 564 -27.53 -46.74 -31.79
N ALA A 565 -28.71 -46.11 -32.00
CA ALA A 565 -29.90 -46.45 -31.23
C ALA A 565 -30.37 -47.89 -31.45
N GLY A 566 -30.21 -48.41 -32.68
CA GLY A 566 -30.51 -49.80 -33.02
C GLY A 566 -29.60 -50.78 -32.29
N ASP A 567 -28.29 -50.53 -32.33
CA ASP A 567 -27.30 -51.36 -31.68
C ASP A 567 -27.44 -51.31 -30.16
N MET A 568 -27.56 -50.12 -29.59
CA MET A 568 -27.76 -49.95 -28.16
C MET A 568 -29.06 -50.61 -27.67
N ALA A 569 -30.15 -50.54 -28.46
CA ALA A 569 -31.41 -51.23 -28.15
C ALA A 569 -31.30 -52.75 -28.20
N SER A 570 -30.36 -53.30 -28.94
CA SER A 570 -30.08 -54.75 -28.94
C SER A 570 -29.40 -55.20 -27.62
N ILE A 571 -28.63 -54.30 -26.99
CA ILE A 571 -27.91 -54.57 -25.74
C ILE A 571 -28.80 -54.32 -24.52
N ASN A 572 -29.48 -53.14 -24.49
CA ASN A 572 -30.38 -52.76 -23.40
C ASN A 572 -31.64 -52.07 -23.94
N PRO A 573 -32.69 -52.81 -24.32
CA PRO A 573 -33.93 -52.24 -24.88
C PRO A 573 -34.65 -51.32 -23.92
N GLU A 574 -34.63 -51.58 -22.63
CA GLU A 574 -35.32 -50.77 -21.61
C GLU A 574 -34.60 -49.44 -21.39
N GLY A 575 -33.27 -49.43 -21.40
CA GLY A 575 -32.47 -48.24 -21.22
C GLY A 575 -32.57 -47.27 -22.39
N VAL A 576 -32.60 -47.76 -23.61
CA VAL A 576 -32.72 -46.93 -24.82
C VAL A 576 -34.16 -46.42 -25.05
N ALA A 577 -35.16 -47.20 -24.67
CA ALA A 577 -36.57 -46.77 -24.78
C ALA A 577 -36.96 -45.65 -23.79
N ALA A 578 -36.13 -45.40 -22.78
CA ALA A 578 -36.31 -44.31 -21.81
C ALA A 578 -35.70 -42.97 -22.25
N VAL A 579 -34.89 -42.96 -23.29
CA VAL A 579 -34.24 -41.80 -23.90
C VAL A 579 -34.97 -41.42 -25.20
#